data_9137e97f9b955567533e9312e3b722dd
#
_entry.id   9137e97f9b955567533e9312e3b722dd
#
_cell.length_a   1.000
_cell.length_b   1.000
_cell.length_c   1.000
_cell.angle_alpha   90.00
_cell.angle_beta   90.00
_cell.angle_gamma   90.00
#
_symmetry.space_group_name_H-M   'P 1'
#
loop_
_entity.id
_entity.type
_entity.pdbx_description
1 polymer ?
#
loop_
_entity_poly.entity_id
_entity_poly.type
_entity_poly.pdbx_seq_one_letter_code
_entity_poly.pdbx_strand_id
1 'polypeptide(L)'
;MSSIFLHPLKRLAVGSITLTLLACSQDPSQTSSPGNNSDVPVSISAANTSESGQAGLGINPDNMDRSARPQDDFYRFVNGGWDDSTEIPEDRSRWGSFDELNERADQRVLAILRDLATGEIEDTEETAKMADIFNAYMDEERIESLGTEPLTDELADIDDIASYADLLAYWAAARSNGLTAPFSFAITQDQQQSDQYITLFYQSGLGMPDREYYLGEEARFTEIRESYRAHIATLFELAGLEEPELAAGQILTLETQLAEQHWTRVQNRDRTATYNRMTPDELASQAAGIDWDQYLANSGLPDIDAMVVMQP
;
A
#
# COMPACT_ATOMS: atom_id res chain seq x y z
N MET A 1 6.89 31.44 -18.76
CA MET A 1 7.42 30.08 -18.98
C MET A 1 7.09 29.12 -17.81
N SER A 2 6.44 29.56 -16.74
CA SER A 2 6.15 28.73 -15.54
C SER A 2 4.86 27.89 -15.62
N SER A 3 3.94 28.20 -16.51
CA SER A 3 2.60 27.53 -16.51
C SER A 3 2.57 26.13 -17.13
N ILE A 4 3.53 25.78 -17.97
CA ILE A 4 3.51 24.51 -18.72
C ILE A 4 4.03 23.33 -17.84
N PHE A 5 4.87 23.60 -16.85
CA PHE A 5 5.43 22.56 -15.97
C PHE A 5 4.53 22.15 -14.79
N LEU A 6 3.62 23.02 -14.38
CA LEU A 6 2.69 22.72 -13.28
C LEU A 6 1.52 21.81 -13.70
N HIS A 7 1.12 21.84 -14.98
CA HIS A 7 0.00 21.02 -15.46
C HIS A 7 0.19 19.50 -15.31
N PRO A 8 1.33 18.91 -15.72
CA PRO A 8 1.55 17.48 -15.52
C PRO A 8 1.70 17.07 -14.05
N LEU A 9 2.21 17.98 -13.18
CA LEU A 9 2.33 17.70 -11.75
C LEU A 9 0.98 17.67 -11.01
N LYS A 10 0.04 18.54 -11.41
CA LYS A 10 -1.35 18.50 -10.92
C LYS A 10 -2.04 17.16 -11.26
N ARG A 11 -1.75 16.60 -12.44
CA ARG A 11 -2.36 15.34 -12.91
C ARG A 11 -1.79 14.10 -12.22
N LEU A 12 -0.58 14.18 -11.61
CA LEU A 12 0.00 13.09 -10.83
C LEU A 12 -0.79 12.81 -9.54
N ALA A 13 -1.37 13.84 -8.94
CA ALA A 13 -2.14 13.73 -7.71
C ALA A 13 -3.41 12.89 -7.88
N VAL A 14 -4.00 12.89 -9.08
CA VAL A 14 -5.24 12.13 -9.38
C VAL A 14 -4.96 10.64 -9.66
N GLY A 15 -3.77 10.29 -10.13
CA GLY A 15 -3.43 8.92 -10.55
C GLY A 15 -3.12 7.91 -9.44
N SER A 16 -3.01 8.36 -8.19
CA SER A 16 -2.50 7.51 -7.08
C SER A 16 -3.48 7.33 -5.93
N ILE A 17 -4.76 7.08 -6.21
CA ILE A 17 -5.70 6.66 -5.15
C ILE A 17 -5.52 5.15 -4.95
N THR A 18 -4.54 4.79 -4.14
CA THR A 18 -4.40 3.42 -3.65
C THR A 18 -5.06 3.34 -2.27
N LEU A 19 -6.18 2.64 -2.20
CA LEU A 19 -6.89 2.38 -0.95
C LEU A 19 -6.01 1.50 -0.05
N THR A 20 -5.27 2.13 0.87
CA THR A 20 -4.52 1.41 1.90
C THR A 20 -5.38 1.31 3.15
N LEU A 21 -5.84 0.10 3.45
CA LEU A 21 -6.47 -0.21 4.74
C LEU A 21 -5.47 0.06 5.88
N LEU A 22 -5.77 1.06 6.70
CA LEU A 22 -5.02 1.39 7.92
C LEU A 22 -5.27 0.29 8.96
N ALA A 23 -4.20 -0.42 9.34
CA ALA A 23 -4.19 -1.21 10.57
C ALA A 23 -4.03 -0.27 11.76
N CYS A 24 -5.02 -0.21 12.65
CA CYS A 24 -4.94 0.51 13.91
C CYS A 24 -3.83 -0.06 14.80
N SER A 25 -2.83 0.76 15.12
CA SER A 25 -1.85 0.47 16.17
C SER A 25 -2.47 0.78 17.54
N GLN A 26 -2.50 -0.22 18.41
CA GLN A 26 -2.89 -0.07 19.81
C GLN A 26 -1.81 0.67 20.61
N ASP A 27 -2.25 1.62 21.41
CA ASP A 27 -1.46 2.36 22.39
C ASP A 27 -1.15 1.49 23.63
N PRO A 28 0.12 1.28 24.04
CA PRO A 28 0.46 0.47 25.19
C PRO A 28 0.69 1.32 26.44
N SER A 29 -0.34 1.99 26.96
CA SER A 29 -0.25 2.58 28.30
C SER A 29 -1.59 2.65 29.01
N GLN A 30 -2.02 1.50 29.56
CA GLN A 30 -2.83 1.50 30.79
C GLN A 30 -2.62 0.18 31.54
N THR A 31 -1.81 0.27 32.60
CA THR A 31 -1.80 -0.70 33.69
C THR A 31 -2.98 -0.42 34.59
N SER A 32 -3.92 -1.35 34.69
CA SER A 32 -4.78 -1.48 35.87
C SER A 32 -5.33 -2.90 36.00
N SER A 33 -5.29 -3.33 37.22
CA SER A 33 -5.54 -4.61 37.91
C SER A 33 -6.85 -5.34 37.57
N PRO A 34 -6.95 -6.63 37.99
CA PRO A 34 -7.87 -7.60 37.44
C PRO A 34 -9.24 -7.54 38.10
N GLY A 35 -10.26 -7.61 37.30
CA GLY A 35 -11.63 -7.72 37.75
C GLY A 35 -12.55 -8.38 36.73
N ASN A 36 -12.91 -9.60 37.07
CA ASN A 36 -14.07 -10.39 36.63
C ASN A 36 -14.16 -10.84 35.15
N ASN A 37 -13.78 -12.10 34.98
CA ASN A 37 -14.26 -12.97 33.90
C ASN A 37 -15.79 -12.98 33.87
N SER A 38 -16.34 -12.57 32.73
CA SER A 38 -17.60 -13.09 32.25
C SER A 38 -17.30 -13.77 30.94
N ASP A 39 -17.16 -15.10 30.99
CA ASP A 39 -17.07 -15.97 29.83
C ASP A 39 -18.37 -15.82 29.00
N VAL A 40 -18.30 -15.07 27.94
CA VAL A 40 -19.27 -15.14 26.85
C VAL A 40 -18.72 -16.19 25.88
N PRO A 41 -19.35 -17.34 25.73
CA PRO A 41 -18.93 -18.30 24.73
C PRO A 41 -19.34 -17.77 23.37
N VAL A 42 -18.41 -17.19 22.63
CA VAL A 42 -18.57 -16.96 21.18
C VAL A 42 -18.57 -18.34 20.54
N SER A 43 -19.75 -18.87 20.30
CA SER A 43 -19.94 -20.07 19.49
C SER A 43 -19.68 -19.74 18.04
N ILE A 44 -18.42 -19.72 17.63
CA ILE A 44 -18.05 -19.73 16.23
C ILE A 44 -18.44 -21.10 15.71
N SER A 45 -19.55 -21.16 14.96
CA SER A 45 -19.90 -22.33 14.17
C SER A 45 -18.81 -22.48 13.10
N ALA A 46 -17.78 -23.26 13.42
CA ALA A 46 -16.80 -23.68 12.45
C ALA A 46 -17.52 -24.52 11.40
N ALA A 47 -17.73 -23.96 10.21
CA ALA A 47 -18.00 -24.79 9.05
C ALA A 47 -16.82 -25.74 8.91
N ASN A 48 -17.03 -27.00 9.32
CA ASN A 48 -16.10 -28.10 9.16
C ASN A 48 -15.89 -28.36 7.66
N THR A 49 -14.95 -27.67 7.05
CA THR A 49 -14.20 -28.26 5.96
C THR A 49 -13.23 -29.24 6.62
N SER A 50 -13.46 -30.51 6.39
CA SER A 50 -12.62 -31.63 6.81
C SER A 50 -11.20 -31.43 6.29
N GLU A 51 -10.37 -30.72 7.07
CA GLU A 51 -8.94 -30.82 6.95
C GLU A 51 -8.53 -32.21 7.41
N SER A 52 -8.36 -33.13 6.46
CA SER A 52 -7.66 -34.40 6.67
C SER A 52 -6.14 -34.13 6.75
N GLY A 53 -5.75 -33.19 7.57
CA GLY A 53 -4.36 -32.94 7.94
C GLY A 53 -4.12 -33.62 9.29
N GLN A 54 -3.19 -34.54 9.40
CA GLN A 54 -2.71 -35.07 10.67
C GLN A 54 -2.32 -33.86 11.58
N ALA A 55 -3.22 -33.56 12.51
CA ALA A 55 -2.94 -32.55 13.53
C ALA A 55 -1.69 -33.02 14.31
N GLY A 56 -0.59 -32.35 14.15
CA GLY A 56 0.61 -32.58 14.94
C GLY A 56 1.97 -32.28 14.31
N LEU A 57 2.12 -32.31 13.01
CA LEU A 57 3.46 -32.17 12.42
C LEU A 57 3.75 -30.77 11.84
N GLY A 58 2.73 -29.93 11.59
CA GLY A 58 2.93 -28.64 10.93
C GLY A 58 3.46 -28.75 9.49
N ILE A 59 3.47 -29.97 8.93
CA ILE A 59 3.94 -30.27 7.57
C ILE A 59 2.81 -31.02 6.87
N ASN A 60 2.48 -30.60 5.65
CA ASN A 60 1.59 -31.34 4.78
C ASN A 60 2.40 -32.32 3.91
N PRO A 61 2.31 -33.65 4.14
CA PRO A 61 3.05 -34.65 3.36
C PRO A 61 2.66 -34.71 1.88
N ASP A 62 1.46 -34.24 1.51
CA ASP A 62 0.97 -34.25 0.13
C ASP A 62 1.68 -33.19 -0.74
N ASN A 63 2.28 -32.20 -0.10
CA ASN A 63 3.11 -31.21 -0.81
C ASN A 63 4.45 -31.78 -1.27
N MET A 64 4.84 -32.98 -0.81
CA MET A 64 6.15 -33.56 -1.07
C MET A 64 6.17 -34.37 -2.37
N ASP A 65 7.25 -34.26 -3.13
CA ASP A 65 7.59 -35.21 -4.21
C ASP A 65 8.59 -36.24 -3.69
N ARG A 66 8.09 -37.38 -3.29
CA ARG A 66 8.92 -38.46 -2.74
C ARG A 66 9.75 -39.21 -3.77
N SER A 67 9.56 -38.93 -5.07
CA SER A 67 10.38 -39.45 -6.15
C SER A 67 11.72 -38.69 -6.27
N ALA A 68 11.77 -37.43 -5.85
CA ALA A 68 12.97 -36.63 -5.78
C ALA A 68 13.85 -37.10 -4.58
N ARG A 69 15.15 -37.20 -4.81
CA ARG A 69 16.09 -37.53 -3.73
C ARG A 69 16.45 -36.24 -2.98
N PRO A 70 16.26 -36.16 -1.67
CA PRO A 70 16.51 -34.91 -0.91
C PRO A 70 17.96 -34.43 -0.97
N GLN A 71 18.91 -35.33 -1.28
CA GLN A 71 20.33 -34.98 -1.47
C GLN A 71 20.60 -34.29 -2.79
N ASP A 72 19.76 -34.55 -3.80
CA ASP A 72 19.94 -34.04 -5.17
C ASP A 72 19.13 -32.75 -5.36
N ASP A 73 17.87 -32.74 -4.89
CA ASP A 73 16.98 -31.59 -4.91
C ASP A 73 16.07 -31.56 -3.69
N PHE A 74 16.49 -30.88 -2.64
CA PHE A 74 15.74 -30.78 -1.40
C PHE A 74 14.46 -29.95 -1.56
N TYR A 75 14.51 -28.90 -2.38
CA TYR A 75 13.31 -28.08 -2.65
C TYR A 75 12.22 -28.90 -3.31
N ARG A 76 12.56 -29.60 -4.38
CA ARG A 76 11.64 -30.48 -5.10
C ARG A 76 11.09 -31.60 -4.18
N PHE A 77 11.97 -32.20 -3.37
CA PHE A 77 11.55 -33.22 -2.42
C PHE A 77 10.47 -32.71 -1.45
N VAL A 78 10.58 -31.48 -0.95
CA VAL A 78 9.66 -30.94 0.06
C VAL A 78 8.41 -30.30 -0.56
N ASN A 79 8.53 -29.63 -1.71
CA ASN A 79 7.48 -28.81 -2.27
C ASN A 79 6.95 -29.29 -3.62
N GLY A 80 7.53 -30.34 -4.20
CA GLY A 80 7.25 -30.73 -5.58
C GLY A 80 5.81 -31.14 -5.84
N GLY A 81 5.14 -31.77 -4.90
CA GLY A 81 3.72 -32.10 -5.02
C GLY A 81 2.84 -30.86 -5.06
N TRP A 82 3.15 -29.87 -4.22
CA TRP A 82 2.46 -28.58 -4.22
C TRP A 82 2.73 -27.81 -5.52
N ASP A 83 3.98 -27.74 -5.96
CA ASP A 83 4.41 -27.02 -7.16
C ASP A 83 3.73 -27.57 -8.44
N ASP A 84 3.57 -28.90 -8.52
CA ASP A 84 2.92 -29.57 -9.66
C ASP A 84 1.38 -29.44 -9.64
N SER A 85 0.77 -29.21 -8.49
CA SER A 85 -0.69 -29.19 -8.32
C SER A 85 -1.27 -27.79 -8.13
N THR A 86 -0.42 -26.78 -7.96
CA THR A 86 -0.84 -25.41 -7.64
C THR A 86 -0.61 -24.48 -8.81
N GLU A 87 -1.66 -23.85 -9.29
CA GLU A 87 -1.59 -22.78 -10.29
C GLU A 87 -1.57 -21.42 -9.61
N ILE A 88 -0.83 -20.47 -10.17
CA ILE A 88 -0.89 -19.08 -9.74
C ILE A 88 -2.23 -18.51 -10.19
N PRO A 89 -3.08 -17.95 -9.28
CA PRO A 89 -4.33 -17.31 -9.67
C PRO A 89 -4.11 -16.19 -10.70
N GLU A 90 -5.06 -16.01 -11.61
CA GLU A 90 -4.95 -15.08 -12.75
C GLU A 90 -4.73 -13.62 -12.30
N ASP A 91 -5.24 -13.26 -11.12
CA ASP A 91 -5.11 -11.93 -10.50
C ASP A 91 -3.83 -11.76 -9.66
N ARG A 92 -2.95 -12.77 -9.62
CA ARG A 92 -1.74 -12.76 -8.80
C ARG A 92 -0.49 -12.91 -9.65
N SER A 93 0.58 -12.24 -9.23
CA SER A 93 1.91 -12.36 -9.86
C SER A 93 2.78 -13.47 -9.25
N ARG A 94 2.35 -14.02 -8.11
CA ARG A 94 3.01 -15.09 -7.36
C ARG A 94 1.99 -15.80 -6.49
N TRP A 95 2.31 -17.01 -6.09
CA TRP A 95 1.52 -17.77 -5.13
C TRP A 95 2.42 -18.61 -4.23
N GLY A 96 2.06 -18.76 -2.97
CA GLY A 96 2.81 -19.52 -1.98
C GLY A 96 2.05 -19.67 -0.66
N SER A 97 2.63 -20.37 0.30
CA SER A 97 1.96 -20.69 1.58
C SER A 97 1.48 -19.46 2.35
N PHE A 98 2.20 -18.34 2.27
CA PHE A 98 1.77 -17.10 2.92
C PHE A 98 0.59 -16.46 2.18
N ASP A 99 0.57 -16.56 0.85
CA ASP A 99 -0.53 -16.05 0.03
C ASP A 99 -1.80 -16.86 0.29
N GLU A 100 -1.69 -18.20 0.42
CA GLU A 100 -2.80 -19.09 0.83
C GLU A 100 -3.31 -18.78 2.24
N LEU A 101 -2.41 -18.44 3.18
CA LEU A 101 -2.80 -18.06 4.55
C LEU A 101 -3.55 -16.74 4.57
N ASN A 102 -3.07 -15.75 3.82
CA ASN A 102 -3.73 -14.46 3.67
C ASN A 102 -5.12 -14.63 3.06
N GLU A 103 -5.22 -15.36 1.95
CA GLU A 103 -6.51 -15.62 1.29
C GLU A 103 -7.52 -16.27 2.26
N ARG A 104 -7.09 -17.27 3.04
CA ARG A 104 -7.95 -17.89 4.05
C ARG A 104 -8.33 -16.92 5.19
N ALA A 105 -7.43 -16.03 5.58
CA ALA A 105 -7.71 -15.00 6.58
C ALA A 105 -8.73 -13.99 6.04
N ASP A 106 -8.55 -13.53 4.82
CA ASP A 106 -9.45 -12.59 4.14
C ASP A 106 -10.86 -13.19 3.99
N GLN A 107 -10.96 -14.45 3.57
CA GLN A 107 -12.23 -15.17 3.48
C GLN A 107 -12.95 -15.28 4.83
N ARG A 108 -12.20 -15.53 5.92
CA ARG A 108 -12.77 -15.58 7.28
C ARG A 108 -13.25 -14.21 7.75
N VAL A 109 -12.46 -13.17 7.51
CA VAL A 109 -12.86 -11.79 7.82
C VAL A 109 -14.12 -11.41 7.02
N LEU A 110 -14.14 -11.71 5.73
CA LEU A 110 -15.30 -11.47 4.88
C LEU A 110 -16.56 -12.20 5.37
N ALA A 111 -16.42 -13.46 5.82
CA ALA A 111 -17.54 -14.19 6.40
C ALA A 111 -18.07 -13.49 7.67
N ILE A 112 -17.18 -13.08 8.58
CA ILE A 112 -17.57 -12.33 9.80
C ILE A 112 -18.27 -11.03 9.44
N LEU A 113 -17.76 -10.25 8.49
CA LEU A 113 -18.36 -8.99 8.06
C LEU A 113 -19.77 -9.21 7.44
N ARG A 114 -19.97 -10.28 6.69
CA ARG A 114 -21.27 -10.66 6.14
C ARG A 114 -22.26 -11.05 7.25
N ASP A 115 -21.82 -11.85 8.21
CA ASP A 115 -22.66 -12.26 9.35
C ASP A 115 -23.05 -11.06 10.21
N LEU A 116 -22.16 -10.07 10.38
CA LEU A 116 -22.45 -8.79 11.02
C LEU A 116 -23.46 -7.97 10.21
N ALA A 117 -23.25 -7.84 8.91
CA ALA A 117 -24.12 -7.07 8.02
C ALA A 117 -25.55 -7.64 7.92
N THR A 118 -25.70 -8.98 8.10
CA THR A 118 -27.01 -9.67 8.08
C THR A 118 -27.65 -9.76 9.46
N GLY A 119 -26.96 -9.34 10.54
CA GLY A 119 -27.45 -9.42 11.92
C GLY A 119 -27.40 -10.83 12.51
N GLU A 120 -26.60 -11.75 11.96
CA GLU A 120 -26.38 -13.08 12.50
C GLU A 120 -25.48 -13.08 13.75
N ILE A 121 -24.68 -12.01 13.89
CA ILE A 121 -23.85 -11.75 15.08
C ILE A 121 -24.52 -10.63 15.88
N GLU A 122 -24.54 -10.76 17.23
CA GLU A 122 -25.13 -9.77 18.12
C GLU A 122 -24.43 -8.41 17.99
N ASP A 123 -25.25 -7.35 17.86
CA ASP A 123 -24.78 -5.98 17.73
C ASP A 123 -24.19 -5.45 19.04
N THR A 124 -22.91 -5.06 18.98
CA THR A 124 -22.28 -4.14 19.92
C THR A 124 -22.05 -2.80 19.21
N GLU A 125 -21.61 -1.77 19.92
CA GLU A 125 -21.26 -0.49 19.29
C GLU A 125 -20.13 -0.65 18.25
N GLU A 126 -19.15 -1.52 18.52
CA GLU A 126 -18.04 -1.80 17.63
C GLU A 126 -18.47 -2.62 16.41
N THR A 127 -19.27 -3.67 16.62
CA THR A 127 -19.72 -4.52 15.51
C THR A 127 -20.69 -3.80 14.59
N ALA A 128 -21.53 -2.91 15.12
CA ALA A 128 -22.39 -2.04 14.32
C ALA A 128 -21.57 -1.13 13.39
N LYS A 129 -20.50 -0.50 13.90
CA LYS A 129 -19.60 0.31 13.07
C LYS A 129 -18.94 -0.50 11.94
N MET A 130 -18.53 -1.75 12.23
CA MET A 130 -17.96 -2.63 11.21
C MET A 130 -19.00 -2.99 10.13
N ALA A 131 -20.23 -3.30 10.54
CA ALA A 131 -21.33 -3.58 9.62
C ALA A 131 -21.67 -2.35 8.76
N ASP A 132 -21.72 -1.16 9.34
CA ASP A 132 -22.02 0.08 8.63
C ASP A 132 -20.96 0.39 7.56
N ILE A 133 -19.67 0.26 7.91
CA ILE A 133 -18.58 0.45 6.95
C ILE A 133 -18.66 -0.59 5.83
N PHE A 134 -18.87 -1.87 6.17
CA PHE A 134 -19.00 -2.93 5.17
C PHE A 134 -20.18 -2.71 4.24
N ASN A 135 -21.37 -2.39 4.79
CA ASN A 135 -22.57 -2.11 4.01
C ASN A 135 -22.38 -0.89 3.10
N ALA A 136 -21.78 0.19 3.60
CA ALA A 136 -21.49 1.38 2.80
C ALA A 136 -20.52 1.10 1.65
N TYR A 137 -19.50 0.24 1.89
CA TYR A 137 -18.56 -0.17 0.85
C TYR A 137 -19.19 -1.08 -0.22
N MET A 138 -20.14 -1.92 0.17
CA MET A 138 -20.81 -2.88 -0.72
C MET A 138 -22.07 -2.32 -1.39
N ASP A 139 -22.47 -1.08 -1.09
CA ASP A 139 -23.62 -0.42 -1.71
C ASP A 139 -23.26 0.12 -3.09
N GLU A 140 -23.13 -0.79 -4.06
CA GLU A 140 -22.79 -0.47 -5.45
C GLU A 140 -23.80 0.52 -6.07
N GLU A 141 -25.10 0.38 -5.76
CA GLU A 141 -26.14 1.30 -6.27
C GLU A 141 -25.89 2.73 -5.78
N ARG A 142 -25.55 2.89 -4.51
CA ARG A 142 -25.21 4.19 -3.94
C ARG A 142 -23.92 4.74 -4.52
N ILE A 143 -22.87 3.92 -4.64
CA ILE A 143 -21.59 4.30 -5.23
C ILE A 143 -21.77 4.79 -6.65
N GLU A 144 -22.46 4.03 -7.49
CA GLU A 144 -22.78 4.42 -8.88
C GLU A 144 -23.61 5.71 -8.95
N SER A 145 -24.57 5.89 -8.02
CA SER A 145 -25.41 7.11 -7.99
C SER A 145 -24.62 8.37 -7.62
N LEU A 146 -23.54 8.24 -6.84
CA LEU A 146 -22.67 9.34 -6.46
C LEU A 146 -21.70 9.72 -7.58
N GLY A 147 -21.28 8.76 -8.39
CA GLY A 147 -20.24 8.99 -9.41
C GLY A 147 -18.99 9.60 -8.82
N THR A 148 -18.57 10.75 -9.37
CA THR A 148 -17.36 11.47 -8.93
C THR A 148 -17.64 12.58 -7.89
N GLU A 149 -18.87 12.73 -7.41
CA GLU A 149 -19.25 13.75 -6.40
C GLU A 149 -18.31 13.72 -5.16
N PRO A 150 -17.95 12.55 -4.58
CA PRO A 150 -17.07 12.50 -3.43
C PRO A 150 -15.64 13.00 -3.66
N LEU A 151 -15.22 13.14 -4.92
CA LEU A 151 -13.89 13.64 -5.29
C LEU A 151 -13.86 15.16 -5.54
N THR A 152 -15.01 15.85 -5.44
CA THR A 152 -15.15 17.25 -5.84
C THR A 152 -14.19 18.17 -5.08
N ASP A 153 -14.11 18.02 -3.76
CA ASP A 153 -13.25 18.84 -2.92
C ASP A 153 -11.76 18.57 -3.19
N GLU A 154 -11.37 17.30 -3.34
CA GLU A 154 -9.99 16.90 -3.66
C GLU A 154 -9.55 17.41 -5.04
N LEU A 155 -10.43 17.33 -6.04
CA LEU A 155 -10.16 17.87 -7.36
C LEU A 155 -10.05 19.39 -7.34
N ALA A 156 -10.83 20.09 -6.53
CA ALA A 156 -10.73 21.53 -6.35
C ALA A 156 -9.41 21.92 -5.67
N ASP A 157 -8.99 21.20 -4.64
CA ASP A 157 -7.68 21.40 -3.99
C ASP A 157 -6.51 21.25 -4.98
N ILE A 158 -6.61 20.26 -5.89
CA ILE A 158 -5.62 20.07 -6.96
C ILE A 158 -5.64 21.23 -7.94
N ASP A 159 -6.82 21.73 -8.31
CA ASP A 159 -6.95 22.86 -9.23
C ASP A 159 -6.42 24.17 -8.66
N ASP A 160 -6.47 24.35 -7.36
CA ASP A 160 -5.95 25.52 -6.65
C ASP A 160 -4.41 25.55 -6.56
N ILE A 161 -3.70 24.45 -6.89
CA ILE A 161 -2.23 24.42 -6.93
C ILE A 161 -1.71 25.38 -8.00
N ALA A 162 -1.16 26.53 -7.62
CA ALA A 162 -0.65 27.55 -8.52
C ALA A 162 0.89 27.71 -8.46
N SER A 163 1.54 27.19 -7.43
CA SER A 163 2.99 27.33 -7.20
C SER A 163 3.61 26.03 -6.70
N TYR A 164 4.94 25.97 -6.67
CA TYR A 164 5.67 24.88 -6.01
C TYR A 164 5.40 24.81 -4.52
N ALA A 165 5.18 25.92 -3.86
CA ALA A 165 4.86 25.94 -2.44
C ALA A 165 3.49 25.29 -2.18
N ASP A 166 2.48 25.58 -3.03
CA ASP A 166 1.17 24.94 -2.93
C ASP A 166 1.27 23.44 -3.19
N LEU A 167 2.06 23.03 -4.20
CA LEU A 167 2.30 21.62 -4.50
C LEU A 167 2.94 20.87 -3.31
N LEU A 168 3.93 21.47 -2.66
CA LEU A 168 4.59 20.89 -1.49
C LEU A 168 3.65 20.84 -0.29
N ALA A 169 2.82 21.86 -0.10
CA ALA A 169 1.79 21.84 0.95
C ALA A 169 0.76 20.72 0.69
N TYR A 170 0.31 20.56 -0.55
CA TYR A 170 -0.57 19.48 -0.96
C TYR A 170 0.07 18.11 -0.72
N TRP A 171 1.33 17.88 -1.11
CA TRP A 171 2.04 16.61 -0.84
C TRP A 171 2.22 16.33 0.65
N ALA A 172 2.46 17.36 1.46
CA ALA A 172 2.56 17.20 2.91
C ALA A 172 1.24 16.71 3.52
N ALA A 173 0.09 17.22 3.04
CA ALA A 173 -1.25 16.81 3.46
C ALA A 173 -1.70 15.47 2.83
N ALA A 174 -1.22 15.15 1.63
CA ALA A 174 -1.64 14.00 0.82
C ALA A 174 -1.61 12.67 1.57
N ARG A 175 -0.61 12.48 2.45
CA ARG A 175 -0.47 11.30 3.28
C ARG A 175 -1.69 11.06 4.18
N SER A 176 -2.26 12.10 4.77
CA SER A 176 -3.45 11.99 5.63
C SER A 176 -4.68 11.55 4.84
N ASN A 177 -4.69 11.82 3.54
CA ASN A 177 -5.75 11.47 2.60
C ASN A 177 -5.47 10.14 1.86
N GLY A 178 -4.39 9.41 2.22
CA GLY A 178 -4.03 8.16 1.57
C GLY A 178 -3.40 8.33 0.18
N LEU A 179 -3.02 9.54 -0.19
CA LEU A 179 -2.39 9.83 -1.48
C LEU A 179 -0.87 9.66 -1.40
N THR A 180 -0.24 9.41 -2.54
CA THR A 180 1.22 9.27 -2.65
C THR A 180 1.87 10.48 -3.30
N ALA A 181 3.04 10.88 -2.78
CA ALA A 181 3.91 11.89 -3.35
C ALA A 181 5.20 11.23 -3.86
N PRO A 182 6.07 11.93 -4.60
CA PRO A 182 7.33 11.35 -5.11
C PRO A 182 8.27 10.80 -4.04
N PHE A 183 8.10 11.25 -2.82
CA PHE A 183 8.73 10.68 -1.62
C PHE A 183 7.71 10.59 -0.49
N SER A 184 7.93 9.67 0.44
CA SER A 184 7.07 9.47 1.59
C SER A 184 7.93 9.25 2.84
N PHE A 185 7.29 9.25 4.01
CA PHE A 185 7.99 8.97 5.26
C PHE A 185 7.17 8.04 6.16
N ALA A 186 7.86 7.42 7.09
CA ALA A 186 7.26 6.66 8.19
C ALA A 186 8.00 6.98 9.48
N ILE A 187 7.29 6.93 10.61
CA ILE A 187 7.92 6.93 11.93
C ILE A 187 8.12 5.47 12.31
N THR A 188 9.36 5.08 12.51
CA THR A 188 9.72 3.68 12.79
C THR A 188 10.83 3.61 13.85
N GLN A 189 11.06 2.42 14.39
CA GLN A 189 12.19 2.16 15.26
C GLN A 189 13.50 2.43 14.52
N ASP A 190 14.41 3.20 15.13
CA ASP A 190 15.74 3.45 14.54
C ASP A 190 16.53 2.13 14.45
N GLN A 191 17.05 1.83 13.27
CA GLN A 191 17.76 0.58 13.01
C GLN A 191 19.11 0.50 13.72
N GLN A 192 19.71 1.64 14.10
CA GLN A 192 20.97 1.71 14.84
C GLN A 192 20.80 2.03 16.33
N GLN A 193 19.65 2.59 16.72
CA GLN A 193 19.31 2.94 18.11
C GLN A 193 17.90 2.43 18.41
N SER A 194 17.77 1.12 18.63
CA SER A 194 16.49 0.41 18.69
C SER A 194 15.59 0.81 19.86
N ASP A 195 16.06 1.64 20.78
CA ASP A 195 15.33 2.24 21.89
C ASP A 195 14.69 3.59 21.53
N GLN A 196 14.84 4.04 20.29
CA GLN A 196 14.31 5.32 19.79
C GLN A 196 13.48 5.13 18.52
N TYR A 197 12.55 6.06 18.30
CA TYR A 197 11.88 6.21 17.02
C TYR A 197 12.58 7.26 16.18
N ILE A 198 12.54 7.09 14.85
CA ILE A 198 13.07 8.04 13.89
C ILE A 198 12.15 8.17 12.69
N THR A 199 12.11 9.34 12.07
CA THR A 199 11.44 9.54 10.79
C THR A 199 12.30 8.97 9.68
N LEU A 200 11.72 8.06 8.88
CA LEU A 200 12.36 7.41 7.75
C LEU A 200 11.75 7.94 6.45
N PHE A 201 12.51 8.67 5.64
CA PHE A 201 12.11 9.09 4.30
C PHE A 201 12.52 8.06 3.26
N TYR A 202 11.64 7.81 2.29
CA TYR A 202 11.87 6.84 1.22
C TYR A 202 11.22 7.26 -0.08
N GLN A 203 11.78 6.76 -1.19
CA GLN A 203 11.25 6.95 -2.55
C GLN A 203 9.83 6.40 -2.69
N SER A 204 8.97 7.14 -3.40
CA SER A 204 7.55 6.83 -3.61
C SER A 204 7.05 7.47 -4.92
N GLY A 205 5.74 7.48 -5.16
CA GLY A 205 5.12 8.23 -6.27
C GLY A 205 5.05 7.49 -7.60
N LEU A 206 5.31 6.18 -7.62
CA LEU A 206 5.05 5.36 -8.80
C LEU A 206 3.69 4.67 -8.67
N GLY A 207 2.89 4.69 -9.72
CA GLY A 207 1.61 3.99 -9.76
C GLY A 207 1.75 2.48 -10.02
N MET A 208 2.81 2.05 -10.71
CA MET A 208 3.18 0.63 -10.85
C MET A 208 4.16 0.20 -9.74
N PRO A 209 4.29 -1.12 -9.46
CA PRO A 209 4.95 -1.63 -8.24
C PRO A 209 6.40 -1.21 -8.01
N ASP A 210 7.18 -0.97 -9.04
CA ASP A 210 8.57 -0.50 -8.96
C ASP A 210 9.11 0.01 -10.30
N ARG A 211 10.35 0.51 -10.28
CA ARG A 211 11.05 1.07 -11.44
C ARG A 211 11.17 0.12 -12.64
N GLU A 212 11.22 -1.19 -12.42
CA GLU A 212 11.40 -2.15 -13.52
C GLU A 212 10.18 -2.19 -14.46
N TYR A 213 8.99 -1.87 -13.95
CA TYR A 213 7.78 -1.77 -14.77
C TYR A 213 7.86 -0.62 -15.80
N TYR A 214 8.61 0.45 -15.47
CA TYR A 214 8.80 1.61 -16.34
C TYR A 214 9.99 1.46 -17.28
N LEU A 215 11.09 0.84 -16.83
CA LEU A 215 12.39 0.82 -17.50
C LEU A 215 12.73 -0.53 -18.14
N GLY A 216 12.02 -1.60 -17.76
CA GLY A 216 12.30 -2.94 -18.26
C GLY A 216 12.01 -3.06 -19.78
N GLU A 217 12.93 -3.71 -20.50
CA GLU A 217 12.87 -3.90 -21.96
C GLU A 217 12.13 -5.18 -22.38
N GLU A 218 11.79 -6.06 -21.43
CA GLU A 218 11.07 -7.29 -21.70
C GLU A 218 9.65 -6.99 -22.26
N ALA A 219 9.15 -7.80 -23.19
CA ALA A 219 7.85 -7.60 -23.83
C ALA A 219 6.71 -7.46 -22.82
N ARG A 220 6.72 -8.24 -21.73
CA ARG A 220 5.73 -8.16 -20.66
C ARG A 220 5.62 -6.76 -20.02
N PHE A 221 6.74 -6.06 -19.83
CA PHE A 221 6.72 -4.73 -19.25
C PHE A 221 6.17 -3.69 -20.24
N THR A 222 6.39 -3.89 -21.53
CA THR A 222 5.78 -3.04 -22.57
C THR A 222 4.26 -3.19 -22.58
N GLU A 223 3.76 -4.42 -22.53
CA GLU A 223 2.31 -4.71 -22.46
C GLU A 223 1.68 -4.12 -21.19
N ILE A 224 2.36 -4.24 -20.05
CA ILE A 224 1.90 -3.65 -18.79
C ILE A 224 1.83 -2.12 -18.89
N ARG A 225 2.85 -1.46 -19.44
CA ARG A 225 2.84 0.00 -19.63
C ARG A 225 1.71 0.49 -20.54
N GLU A 226 1.43 -0.26 -21.61
CA GLU A 226 0.30 0.03 -22.50
C GLU A 226 -1.05 -0.10 -21.76
N SER A 227 -1.23 -1.18 -21.01
CA SER A 227 -2.42 -1.41 -20.19
C SER A 227 -2.57 -0.35 -19.09
N TYR A 228 -1.49 0.03 -18.42
CA TYR A 228 -1.47 1.07 -17.42
C TYR A 228 -1.84 2.44 -17.99
N ARG A 229 -1.28 2.79 -19.15
CA ARG A 229 -1.64 4.03 -19.86
C ARG A 229 -3.13 4.05 -20.23
N ALA A 230 -3.67 2.96 -20.74
CA ALA A 230 -5.09 2.84 -21.07
C ALA A 230 -5.96 2.96 -19.82
N HIS A 231 -5.55 2.35 -18.71
CA HIS A 231 -6.23 2.46 -17.42
C HIS A 231 -6.29 3.91 -16.92
N ILE A 232 -5.18 4.66 -16.97
CA ILE A 232 -5.16 6.08 -16.59
C ILE A 232 -6.13 6.89 -17.47
N ALA A 233 -6.11 6.67 -18.79
CA ALA A 233 -7.01 7.36 -19.70
C ALA A 233 -8.49 7.09 -19.34
N THR A 234 -8.83 5.83 -19.07
CA THR A 234 -10.18 5.44 -18.62
C THR A 234 -10.58 6.14 -17.32
N LEU A 235 -9.68 6.23 -16.32
CA LEU A 235 -9.97 6.95 -15.07
C LEU A 235 -10.26 8.43 -15.32
N PHE A 236 -9.50 9.08 -16.22
CA PHE A 236 -9.74 10.47 -16.59
C PHE A 236 -11.07 10.66 -17.32
N GLU A 237 -11.44 9.74 -18.22
CA GLU A 237 -12.74 9.75 -18.88
C GLU A 237 -13.89 9.62 -17.87
N LEU A 238 -13.81 8.66 -16.96
CA LEU A 238 -14.83 8.42 -15.92
C LEU A 238 -14.95 9.62 -14.95
N ALA A 239 -13.85 10.28 -14.66
CA ALA A 239 -13.81 11.48 -13.84
C ALA A 239 -14.28 12.75 -14.60
N GLY A 240 -14.56 12.67 -15.90
CA GLY A 240 -14.94 13.81 -16.73
C GLY A 240 -13.82 14.82 -16.92
N LEU A 241 -12.55 14.42 -16.77
CA LEU A 241 -11.38 15.27 -16.93
C LEU A 241 -11.00 15.40 -18.42
N GLU A 242 -10.42 16.56 -18.77
CA GLU A 242 -10.05 16.85 -20.15
C GLU A 242 -8.82 16.08 -20.65
N GLU A 243 -8.78 15.79 -21.92
CA GLU A 243 -7.64 15.21 -22.63
C GLU A 243 -7.06 13.92 -22.02
N PRO A 244 -7.89 12.88 -21.77
CA PRO A 244 -7.48 11.69 -21.03
C PRO A 244 -6.24 10.99 -21.57
N GLU A 245 -6.14 10.81 -22.89
CA GLU A 245 -5.00 10.18 -23.55
C GLU A 245 -3.70 11.00 -23.43
N LEU A 246 -3.80 12.33 -23.52
CA LEU A 246 -2.67 13.21 -23.31
C LEU A 246 -2.20 13.16 -21.86
N ALA A 247 -3.14 13.24 -20.94
CA ALA A 247 -2.86 13.14 -19.49
C ALA A 247 -2.18 11.82 -19.13
N ALA A 248 -2.69 10.69 -19.63
CA ALA A 248 -2.09 9.38 -19.42
C ALA A 248 -0.64 9.32 -19.93
N GLY A 249 -0.37 9.86 -21.12
CA GLY A 249 0.98 9.95 -21.66
C GLY A 249 1.92 10.82 -20.83
N GLN A 250 1.43 11.94 -20.30
CA GLN A 250 2.21 12.84 -19.45
C GLN A 250 2.52 12.22 -18.08
N ILE A 251 1.54 11.54 -17.47
CA ILE A 251 1.71 10.82 -16.20
C ILE A 251 2.75 9.72 -16.37
N LEU A 252 2.60 8.86 -17.37
CA LEU A 252 3.56 7.78 -17.62
C LEU A 252 4.97 8.32 -17.86
N THR A 253 5.10 9.45 -18.56
CA THR A 253 6.39 10.10 -18.80
C THR A 253 7.02 10.61 -17.49
N LEU A 254 6.23 11.25 -16.64
CA LEU A 254 6.71 11.78 -15.36
C LEU A 254 7.10 10.64 -14.41
N GLU A 255 6.27 9.61 -14.29
CA GLU A 255 6.57 8.45 -13.47
C GLU A 255 7.81 7.68 -13.98
N THR A 256 8.02 7.63 -15.30
CA THR A 256 9.26 7.07 -15.87
C THR A 256 10.48 7.86 -15.43
N GLN A 257 10.41 9.21 -15.44
CA GLN A 257 11.51 10.05 -14.94
C GLN A 257 11.75 9.86 -13.43
N LEU A 258 10.72 9.68 -12.65
CA LEU A 258 10.86 9.30 -11.23
C LEU A 258 11.51 7.92 -11.09
N ALA A 259 11.05 6.93 -11.87
CA ALA A 259 11.58 5.57 -11.86
C ALA A 259 13.07 5.51 -12.21
N GLU A 260 13.56 6.38 -13.10
CA GLU A 260 14.99 6.51 -13.43
C GLU A 260 15.82 6.90 -12.19
N GLN A 261 15.28 7.70 -11.28
CA GLN A 261 15.94 8.12 -10.05
C GLN A 261 15.80 7.10 -8.90
N HIS A 262 14.80 6.23 -8.96
CA HIS A 262 14.58 5.24 -7.92
C HIS A 262 15.70 4.20 -7.85
N TRP A 263 16.07 3.85 -6.65
CA TRP A 263 16.95 2.73 -6.39
C TRP A 263 16.28 1.39 -6.76
N THR A 264 17.09 0.45 -7.21
CA THR A 264 16.64 -0.91 -7.50
C THR A 264 16.24 -1.67 -6.22
N ARG A 265 15.46 -2.73 -6.37
CA ARG A 265 15.11 -3.63 -5.25
C ARG A 265 16.35 -4.20 -4.55
N VAL A 266 17.45 -4.42 -5.28
CA VAL A 266 18.71 -4.94 -4.72
C VAL A 266 19.36 -3.87 -3.85
N GLN A 267 19.48 -2.63 -4.34
CA GLN A 267 20.03 -1.51 -3.57
C GLN A 267 19.21 -1.25 -2.31
N ASN A 268 17.87 -1.29 -2.39
CA ASN A 268 16.97 -1.08 -1.26
C ASN A 268 17.07 -2.16 -0.15
N ARG A 269 17.70 -3.31 -0.43
CA ARG A 269 17.97 -4.34 0.58
C ARG A 269 19.24 -4.11 1.37
N ASP A 270 20.11 -3.25 0.89
CA ASP A 270 21.35 -2.90 1.61
C ASP A 270 21.04 -1.96 2.77
N ARG A 271 20.93 -2.53 3.96
CA ARG A 271 20.61 -1.81 5.21
C ARG A 271 21.64 -0.76 5.61
N THR A 272 22.89 -0.89 5.12
CA THR A 272 23.93 0.10 5.38
C THR A 272 23.78 1.28 4.42
N ALA A 273 23.58 1.00 3.15
CA ALA A 273 23.42 2.04 2.13
C ALA A 273 22.10 2.85 2.33
N THR A 274 21.05 2.21 2.84
CA THR A 274 19.75 2.84 3.11
C THR A 274 19.66 3.56 4.46
N TYR A 275 20.70 3.58 5.27
CA TYR A 275 20.72 4.29 6.53
C TYR A 275 21.56 5.57 6.45
N ASN A 276 20.96 6.65 5.97
CA ASN A 276 21.61 7.97 5.86
C ASN A 276 20.92 8.92 6.85
N ARG A 277 21.44 8.94 8.09
CA ARG A 277 20.93 9.81 9.15
C ARG A 277 21.44 11.22 8.91
N MET A 278 20.51 12.18 8.86
CA MET A 278 20.81 13.59 8.64
C MET A 278 19.85 14.48 9.41
N THR A 279 20.23 15.72 9.61
CA THR A 279 19.39 16.81 10.13
C THR A 279 18.54 17.43 9.03
N PRO A 280 17.48 18.20 9.35
CA PRO A 280 16.74 18.99 8.36
C PRO A 280 17.62 19.94 7.55
N ASP A 281 18.61 20.60 8.18
CA ASP A 281 19.55 21.50 7.50
C ASP A 281 20.43 20.78 6.48
N GLU A 282 20.91 19.57 6.82
CA GLU A 282 21.67 18.73 5.90
C GLU A 282 20.83 18.28 4.71
N LEU A 283 19.57 17.90 4.95
CA LEU A 283 18.62 17.56 3.89
C LEU A 283 18.36 18.78 2.99
N ALA A 284 18.10 19.96 3.55
CA ALA A 284 17.90 21.20 2.82
C ALA A 284 19.11 21.59 1.96
N SER A 285 20.31 21.30 2.45
CA SER A 285 21.54 21.53 1.69
C SER A 285 21.70 20.60 0.49
N GLN A 286 21.20 19.36 0.58
CA GLN A 286 21.26 18.37 -0.49
C GLN A 286 20.13 18.53 -1.51
N ALA A 287 18.96 18.91 -1.05
CA ALA A 287 17.75 19.07 -1.87
C ALA A 287 17.21 20.51 -1.78
N ALA A 288 18.02 21.47 -2.19
CA ALA A 288 17.78 22.91 -2.04
C ALA A 288 16.56 23.47 -2.81
N GLY A 289 15.88 22.67 -3.63
CA GLY A 289 14.66 23.07 -4.36
C GLY A 289 13.37 23.00 -3.53
N ILE A 290 13.44 22.48 -2.31
CA ILE A 290 12.31 22.24 -1.41
C ILE A 290 12.48 23.07 -0.14
N ASP A 291 11.41 23.77 0.27
CA ASP A 291 11.32 24.36 1.61
C ASP A 291 11.00 23.25 2.62
N TRP A 292 12.05 22.61 3.15
CA TRP A 292 11.93 21.48 4.04
C TRP A 292 11.32 21.85 5.39
N ASP A 293 11.58 23.03 5.90
CA ASP A 293 10.99 23.49 7.17
C ASP A 293 9.46 23.56 7.04
N GLN A 294 8.99 24.18 5.97
CA GLN A 294 7.57 24.28 5.68
C GLN A 294 6.94 22.91 5.38
N TYR A 295 7.63 22.05 4.61
CA TYR A 295 7.14 20.70 4.31
C TYR A 295 7.02 19.85 5.57
N LEU A 296 8.04 19.85 6.43
CA LEU A 296 8.03 19.09 7.70
C LEU A 296 6.94 19.60 8.63
N ALA A 297 6.79 20.92 8.76
CA ALA A 297 5.72 21.52 9.57
C ALA A 297 4.33 21.11 9.08
N ASN A 298 4.08 21.18 7.77
CA ASN A 298 2.82 20.79 7.15
C ASN A 298 2.55 19.29 7.23
N SER A 299 3.61 18.49 7.31
CA SER A 299 3.53 17.02 7.49
C SER A 299 3.33 16.58 8.95
N GLY A 300 3.21 17.51 9.89
CA GLY A 300 3.08 17.22 11.31
C GLY A 300 4.39 16.84 12.01
N LEU A 301 5.53 17.20 11.43
CA LEU A 301 6.88 16.90 11.89
C LEU A 301 7.68 18.20 12.21
N PRO A 302 7.15 19.19 12.95
CA PRO A 302 7.77 20.51 13.05
C PRO A 302 9.10 20.53 13.84
N ASP A 303 9.31 19.56 14.70
CA ASP A 303 10.40 19.59 15.70
C ASP A 303 11.29 18.34 15.63
N ILE A 304 11.52 17.76 14.42
CA ILE A 304 12.43 16.63 14.32
C ILE A 304 13.89 17.07 14.28
N ASP A 305 14.72 16.49 15.15
CA ASP A 305 16.15 16.77 15.21
C ASP A 305 16.94 16.05 14.11
N ALA A 306 16.45 14.90 13.68
CA ALA A 306 17.07 14.07 12.67
C ALA A 306 16.08 13.12 12.01
N MET A 307 16.44 12.67 10.82
CA MET A 307 15.73 11.68 10.04
C MET A 307 16.71 10.72 9.36
N VAL A 308 16.21 9.60 8.88
CA VAL A 308 16.96 8.73 7.96
C VAL A 308 16.38 8.89 6.56
N VAL A 309 17.22 9.18 5.59
CA VAL A 309 16.85 9.19 4.17
C VAL A 309 17.38 7.91 3.53
N MET A 310 16.49 7.07 3.04
CA MET A 310 16.90 5.78 2.47
C MET A 310 17.61 5.92 1.14
N GLN A 311 17.17 6.86 0.31
CA GLN A 311 17.74 7.11 -1.00
C GLN A 311 18.10 8.60 -1.09
N PRO A 312 19.30 8.97 -0.64
CA PRO A 312 19.76 10.36 -0.63
C PRO A 312 20.09 10.90 -2.01
#